data_017f38ddcf726214f4c20d4d3b0c714d
#
_entry.id   017f38ddcf726214f4c20d4d3b0c714d
#
_cell.length_a   1.000
_cell.length_b   1.000
_cell.length_c   1.000
_cell.angle_alpha   90.00
_cell.angle_beta   90.00
_cell.angle_gamma   90.00
#
_symmetry.space_group_name_H-M   'P 1'
#
loop_
_entity.id
_entity.type
_entity.pdbx_description
1 polymer ?
#
loop_
_entity_poly.entity_id
_entity_poly.type
_entity_poly.pdbx_seq_one_letter_code
_entity_poly.pdbx_strand_id
1 'polypeptide(L)'
;MQCADVKVPLDYKKPGGKAITVAMAKLPAKGGKPIGSLFINPGGPGSSGIAVLSYVDRAFSKDVMDKYDIIGFDPRGVGSSTPVDCFDDREMAKMFDSDYDVSTVAGRRAQKAQAKKITEGCKKHSGELLAHVGTESAARDMDVLRGLVGDEKLNYLGFSYGTSLGGMYADLFPKKVGRMVLDSAVDTGMRDSRRAYEQELGFEHAFERYAQHCVNTGSCPLGSSVDAAKKKMRALLDQAFKKPFPTSNPNRKLTRSLLTGEVGQYLYVDASWPDLDEKLGKLVKENDGSAFEESGSDSAPTASSNGAEALIAINCADYVLDPQSEYAKYSERLKREAPVFGGSGVETKDRYICAELPHHPKSNPGPYRAKGSAPIVVIGVRHDP
;
A
#
# COMPACT_ATOMS: atom_id res chain seq x y z
N MET A 1 -7.34 -6.41 -24.60
CA MET A 1 -7.48 -5.34 -23.60
C MET A 1 -7.87 -4.05 -24.33
N GLN A 2 -8.81 -3.28 -23.77
CA GLN A 2 -9.24 -1.97 -24.29
C GLN A 2 -8.89 -0.93 -23.22
N CYS A 3 -8.33 0.22 -23.62
CA CYS A 3 -7.90 1.27 -22.68
C CYS A 3 -8.64 2.57 -22.97
N ALA A 4 -8.83 3.39 -21.93
CA ALA A 4 -9.41 4.72 -22.03
C ALA A 4 -8.83 5.67 -20.99
N ASP A 5 -8.65 6.92 -21.41
CA ASP A 5 -8.30 8.05 -20.55
C ASP A 5 -9.55 8.88 -20.32
N VAL A 6 -10.04 8.88 -19.08
CA VAL A 6 -11.29 9.53 -18.70
C VAL A 6 -11.00 10.85 -18.03
N LYS A 7 -11.62 11.94 -18.53
CA LYS A 7 -11.53 13.25 -17.87
C LYS A 7 -12.53 13.34 -16.75
N VAL A 8 -12.03 13.66 -15.55
CA VAL A 8 -12.83 13.89 -14.35
C VAL A 8 -12.47 15.25 -13.73
N PRO A 9 -13.38 15.88 -12.96
CA PRO A 9 -13.05 17.12 -12.26
C PRO A 9 -11.89 16.92 -11.28
N LEU A 10 -10.94 17.86 -11.24
CA LEU A 10 -9.95 17.91 -10.17
C LEU A 10 -10.67 18.09 -8.82
N ASP A 11 -11.56 19.06 -8.74
CA ASP A 11 -12.38 19.37 -7.57
C ASP A 11 -13.87 19.13 -7.89
N TYR A 12 -14.48 18.13 -7.29
CA TYR A 12 -15.91 17.83 -7.45
C TYR A 12 -16.85 18.91 -6.91
N LYS A 13 -16.34 19.86 -6.12
CA LYS A 13 -17.09 21.07 -5.72
C LYS A 13 -17.12 22.13 -6.83
N LYS A 14 -16.24 21.99 -7.83
CA LYS A 14 -16.11 22.87 -8.99
C LYS A 14 -16.04 22.05 -10.28
N PRO A 15 -17.10 21.30 -10.66
CA PRO A 15 -17.04 20.32 -11.74
C PRO A 15 -16.75 20.91 -13.13
N GLY A 16 -17.01 22.19 -13.34
CA GLY A 16 -16.65 22.93 -14.56
C GLY A 16 -15.24 23.53 -14.55
N GLY A 17 -14.45 23.28 -13.50
CA GLY A 17 -13.08 23.79 -13.38
C GLY A 17 -12.04 22.90 -14.07
N LYS A 18 -10.84 22.85 -13.50
CA LYS A 18 -9.74 22.01 -13.98
C LYS A 18 -10.10 20.53 -13.97
N ALA A 19 -9.79 19.83 -15.03
CA ALA A 19 -9.96 18.38 -15.14
C ALA A 19 -8.60 17.66 -15.05
N ILE A 20 -8.63 16.45 -14.56
CA ILE A 20 -7.53 15.49 -14.56
C ILE A 20 -7.91 14.25 -15.36
N THR A 21 -6.95 13.38 -15.62
CA THR A 21 -7.17 12.11 -16.31
C THR A 21 -7.16 10.96 -15.33
N VAL A 22 -8.15 10.07 -15.44
CA VAL A 22 -8.17 8.75 -14.80
C VAL A 22 -8.07 7.70 -15.89
N ALA A 23 -7.02 6.89 -15.83
CA ALA A 23 -6.77 5.82 -16.77
C ALA A 23 -7.55 4.56 -16.34
N MET A 24 -8.15 3.88 -17.33
CA MET A 24 -8.82 2.60 -17.10
C MET A 24 -8.55 1.63 -18.25
N ALA A 25 -8.62 0.35 -17.96
CA ALA A 25 -8.52 -0.71 -18.95
C ALA A 25 -9.59 -1.77 -18.70
N LYS A 26 -10.05 -2.40 -19.79
CA LYS A 26 -11.06 -3.44 -19.79
C LYS A 26 -10.53 -4.71 -20.45
N LEU A 27 -10.73 -5.83 -19.77
CA LEU A 27 -10.66 -7.15 -20.34
C LEU A 27 -12.11 -7.62 -20.61
N PRO A 28 -12.52 -7.80 -21.86
CA PRO A 28 -13.85 -8.30 -22.17
C PRO A 28 -14.11 -9.71 -21.62
N ALA A 29 -15.35 -9.97 -21.24
CA ALA A 29 -15.80 -11.28 -20.80
C ALA A 29 -15.51 -12.35 -21.85
N LYS A 30 -14.93 -13.48 -21.45
CA LYS A 30 -14.59 -14.58 -22.36
C LYS A 30 -15.82 -15.32 -22.90
N GLY A 31 -16.95 -15.27 -22.16
CA GLY A 31 -18.24 -15.86 -22.58
C GLY A 31 -19.05 -15.01 -23.59
N GLY A 32 -18.56 -13.85 -24.00
CA GLY A 32 -19.10 -13.01 -25.05
C GLY A 32 -20.33 -12.16 -24.70
N LYS A 33 -21.07 -12.45 -23.63
CA LYS A 33 -22.20 -11.65 -23.12
C LYS A 33 -22.05 -11.40 -21.64
N PRO A 34 -21.39 -10.29 -21.24
CA PRO A 34 -21.22 -9.96 -19.83
C PRO A 34 -22.57 -9.63 -19.17
N ILE A 35 -22.68 -9.98 -17.89
CA ILE A 35 -23.80 -9.58 -17.02
C ILE A 35 -23.54 -8.23 -16.33
N GLY A 36 -22.44 -7.57 -16.65
CA GLY A 36 -21.96 -6.30 -16.15
C GLY A 36 -20.45 -6.26 -16.09
N SER A 37 -19.92 -5.15 -15.62
CA SER A 37 -18.48 -4.99 -15.39
C SER A 37 -18.14 -5.28 -13.92
N LEU A 38 -16.96 -5.87 -13.67
CA LEU A 38 -16.36 -6.03 -12.34
C LEU A 38 -15.15 -5.11 -12.22
N PHE A 39 -15.27 -4.09 -11.41
CA PHE A 39 -14.17 -3.19 -11.08
C PHE A 39 -13.28 -3.80 -10.01
N ILE A 40 -11.96 -3.64 -10.16
CA ILE A 40 -10.98 -4.20 -9.21
C ILE A 40 -10.06 -3.09 -8.72
N ASN A 41 -9.77 -3.11 -7.41
CA ASN A 41 -8.72 -2.31 -6.82
C ASN A 41 -7.85 -3.17 -5.88
N PRO A 42 -6.52 -3.27 -6.15
CA PRO A 42 -5.61 -4.11 -5.37
C PRO A 42 -5.24 -3.54 -4.01
N GLY A 43 -5.50 -2.26 -3.76
CA GLY A 43 -5.15 -1.59 -2.51
C GLY A 43 -3.93 -0.70 -2.59
N GLY A 44 -3.11 -0.75 -1.58
CA GLY A 44 -2.00 0.13 -1.30
C GLY A 44 -2.35 1.11 -0.17
N PRO A 45 -2.84 2.36 -0.43
CA PRO A 45 -3.14 2.99 -1.72
C PRO A 45 -1.91 3.13 -2.62
N GLY A 46 -2.13 3.43 -3.90
CA GLY A 46 -1.05 3.67 -4.85
C GLY A 46 -0.74 2.51 -5.80
N SER A 47 -1.37 1.35 -5.61
CA SER A 47 -1.22 0.23 -6.55
C SER A 47 -2.11 0.40 -7.78
N SER A 48 -1.56 0.07 -8.96
CA SER A 48 -2.28 0.16 -10.24
C SER A 48 -3.33 -0.93 -10.38
N GLY A 49 -4.59 -0.56 -10.55
CA GLY A 49 -5.66 -1.48 -10.89
C GLY A 49 -5.54 -2.01 -12.32
N ILE A 50 -4.92 -1.25 -13.23
CA ILE A 50 -4.66 -1.69 -14.61
C ILE A 50 -3.62 -2.82 -14.62
N ALA A 51 -2.58 -2.74 -13.79
CA ALA A 51 -1.55 -3.77 -13.69
C ALA A 51 -2.11 -5.13 -13.25
N VAL A 52 -3.15 -5.14 -12.40
CA VAL A 52 -3.82 -6.38 -11.94
C VAL A 52 -4.35 -7.19 -13.12
N LEU A 53 -4.78 -6.54 -14.19
CA LEU A 53 -5.35 -7.23 -15.36
C LEU A 53 -4.39 -8.22 -16.01
N SER A 54 -3.09 -8.08 -15.79
CA SER A 54 -2.07 -9.00 -16.34
C SER A 54 -2.08 -10.39 -15.70
N TYR A 55 -2.69 -10.55 -14.53
CA TYR A 55 -2.73 -11.83 -13.80
C TYR A 55 -4.12 -12.29 -13.34
N VAL A 56 -5.20 -11.58 -13.74
CA VAL A 56 -6.57 -11.96 -13.37
C VAL A 56 -6.95 -13.37 -13.83
N ASP A 57 -6.39 -13.84 -14.93
CA ASP A 57 -6.62 -15.21 -15.46
C ASP A 57 -6.14 -16.29 -14.47
N ARG A 58 -5.21 -15.96 -13.57
CA ARG A 58 -4.71 -16.86 -12.51
C ARG A 58 -5.47 -16.69 -11.20
N ALA A 59 -6.06 -15.50 -10.99
CA ALA A 59 -6.73 -15.13 -9.75
C ALA A 59 -8.22 -15.45 -9.75
N PHE A 60 -8.88 -15.41 -10.92
CA PHE A 60 -10.33 -15.58 -11.02
C PHE A 60 -10.74 -16.91 -11.63
N SER A 61 -11.87 -17.42 -11.14
CA SER A 61 -12.48 -18.60 -11.73
C SER A 61 -12.96 -18.33 -13.16
N LYS A 62 -13.04 -19.41 -13.96
CA LYS A 62 -13.59 -19.34 -15.32
C LYS A 62 -14.97 -18.66 -15.36
N ASP A 63 -15.82 -18.93 -14.37
CA ASP A 63 -17.18 -18.36 -14.29
C ASP A 63 -17.17 -16.83 -14.17
N VAL A 64 -16.25 -16.25 -13.43
CA VAL A 64 -16.10 -14.79 -13.33
C VAL A 64 -15.61 -14.23 -14.66
N MET A 65 -14.57 -14.85 -15.24
CA MET A 65 -13.97 -14.41 -16.50
C MET A 65 -14.93 -14.53 -17.70
N ASP A 66 -15.84 -15.50 -17.67
CA ASP A 66 -16.85 -15.66 -18.74
C ASP A 66 -18.01 -14.67 -18.63
N LYS A 67 -18.34 -14.21 -17.39
CA LYS A 67 -19.56 -13.45 -17.11
C LYS A 67 -19.36 -11.95 -16.92
N TYR A 68 -18.16 -11.48 -16.64
CA TYR A 68 -17.88 -10.07 -16.38
C TYR A 68 -16.85 -9.50 -17.35
N ASP A 69 -17.07 -8.28 -17.80
CA ASP A 69 -15.98 -7.44 -18.26
C ASP A 69 -15.16 -7.04 -17.03
N ILE A 70 -13.85 -7.32 -17.00
CA ILE A 70 -13.02 -6.95 -15.87
C ILE A 70 -12.42 -5.56 -16.10
N ILE A 71 -12.66 -4.66 -15.16
CA ILE A 71 -12.20 -3.27 -15.23
C ILE A 71 -11.09 -3.05 -14.20
N GLY A 72 -9.89 -2.78 -14.68
CA GLY A 72 -8.82 -2.18 -13.90
C GLY A 72 -8.78 -0.68 -14.14
N PHE A 73 -8.56 0.10 -13.10
CA PHE A 73 -8.34 1.53 -13.22
C PHE A 73 -7.26 1.98 -12.24
N ASP A 74 -6.55 3.02 -12.61
CA ASP A 74 -5.61 3.67 -11.73
C ASP A 74 -6.34 4.86 -11.06
N PRO A 75 -6.53 4.86 -9.73
CA PRO A 75 -7.13 6.00 -9.06
C PRO A 75 -6.37 7.30 -9.34
N ARG A 76 -7.03 8.46 -9.17
CA ARG A 76 -6.33 9.74 -9.25
C ARG A 76 -5.08 9.75 -8.39
N GLY A 77 -4.00 10.29 -8.90
CA GLY A 77 -2.70 10.28 -8.23
C GLY A 77 -1.87 9.02 -8.48
N VAL A 78 -2.40 7.98 -9.12
CA VAL A 78 -1.77 6.66 -9.25
C VAL A 78 -1.45 6.34 -10.71
N GLY A 79 -0.30 5.76 -10.95
CA GLY A 79 0.06 5.07 -12.18
C GLY A 79 -0.12 5.90 -13.43
N SER A 80 -0.91 5.37 -14.38
CA SER A 80 -1.19 6.00 -15.68
C SER A 80 -2.23 7.12 -15.61
N SER A 81 -2.93 7.30 -14.47
CA SER A 81 -3.75 8.48 -14.21
C SER A 81 -2.88 9.71 -14.01
N THR A 82 -3.49 10.92 -13.93
CA THR A 82 -2.70 12.10 -13.54
C THR A 82 -2.00 11.80 -12.20
N PRO A 83 -0.66 11.57 -12.19
CA PRO A 83 0.02 10.98 -11.06
C PRO A 83 0.36 12.01 -9.98
N VAL A 84 0.50 11.54 -8.74
CA VAL A 84 1.32 12.23 -7.75
C VAL A 84 2.77 12.00 -8.13
N ASP A 85 3.51 13.07 -8.32
CA ASP A 85 4.93 13.09 -8.68
C ASP A 85 5.64 14.02 -7.69
N CYS A 86 6.69 13.54 -7.04
CA CYS A 86 7.48 14.31 -6.09
C CYS A 86 8.92 14.47 -6.54
N PHE A 87 9.50 13.40 -7.06
CA PHE A 87 10.87 13.31 -7.56
C PHE A 87 10.97 12.23 -8.64
N ASP A 88 12.10 12.19 -9.32
CA ASP A 88 12.39 11.04 -10.16
C ASP A 88 12.55 9.75 -9.33
N ASP A 89 12.30 8.61 -9.96
CA ASP A 89 12.29 7.29 -9.29
C ASP A 89 13.60 6.99 -8.56
N ARG A 90 14.74 7.44 -9.09
CA ARG A 90 16.06 7.23 -8.47
C ARG A 90 16.21 8.03 -7.18
N GLU A 91 15.75 9.28 -7.17
CA GLU A 91 15.79 10.13 -5.98
C GLU A 91 14.81 9.60 -4.91
N MET A 92 13.61 9.19 -5.34
CA MET A 92 12.64 8.58 -4.42
C MET A 92 13.17 7.29 -3.81
N ALA A 93 13.74 6.37 -4.60
CA ALA A 93 14.35 5.15 -4.08
C ALA A 93 15.42 5.45 -3.02
N LYS A 94 16.33 6.40 -3.27
CA LYS A 94 17.35 6.80 -2.28
C LYS A 94 16.73 7.32 -0.97
N MET A 95 15.60 8.02 -1.06
CA MET A 95 14.93 8.55 0.12
C MET A 95 14.23 7.46 0.93
N PHE A 96 13.61 6.47 0.25
CA PHE A 96 12.99 5.34 0.92
C PHE A 96 13.99 4.34 1.50
N ASP A 97 15.13 4.16 0.83
CA ASP A 97 16.22 3.27 1.28
C ASP A 97 17.01 3.84 2.48
N SER A 98 16.73 5.08 2.89
CA SER A 98 17.48 5.74 3.97
C SER A 98 16.98 5.35 5.35
N ASP A 99 17.90 4.96 6.22
CA ASP A 99 17.66 4.68 7.64
C ASP A 99 18.08 5.84 8.55
N TYR A 100 17.28 6.11 9.58
CA TYR A 100 17.57 7.12 10.59
C TYR A 100 17.49 6.54 12.00
N ASP A 101 18.45 6.88 12.86
CA ASP A 101 18.35 6.54 14.29
C ASP A 101 17.42 7.54 14.99
N VAL A 102 16.13 7.24 14.95
CA VAL A 102 15.09 8.08 15.56
C VAL A 102 15.17 8.12 17.10
N SER A 103 15.98 7.28 17.73
CA SER A 103 16.27 7.37 19.18
C SER A 103 17.11 8.59 19.51
N THR A 104 17.90 9.07 18.55
CA THR A 104 18.77 10.25 18.71
C THR A 104 18.12 11.54 18.23
N VAL A 105 18.53 12.67 18.78
CA VAL A 105 18.10 14.00 18.32
C VAL A 105 18.56 14.26 16.89
N ALA A 106 19.78 13.85 16.53
CA ALA A 106 20.34 14.00 15.19
C ALA A 106 19.56 13.20 14.14
N GLY A 107 19.23 11.93 14.43
CA GLY A 107 18.45 11.07 13.52
C GLY A 107 17.03 11.60 13.30
N ARG A 108 16.33 12.02 14.34
CA ARG A 108 15.01 12.68 14.21
C ARG A 108 15.09 13.96 13.38
N ARG A 109 16.14 14.77 13.56
CA ARG A 109 16.34 15.99 12.76
C ARG A 109 16.59 15.66 11.28
N ALA A 110 17.38 14.64 11.00
CA ALA A 110 17.66 14.18 9.64
C ALA A 110 16.39 13.65 8.94
N GLN A 111 15.60 12.83 9.65
CA GLN A 111 14.32 12.33 9.15
C GLN A 111 13.34 13.47 8.81
N LYS A 112 13.20 14.46 9.68
CA LYS A 112 12.38 15.66 9.44
C LYS A 112 12.87 16.46 8.23
N ALA A 113 14.17 16.62 8.08
CA ALA A 113 14.75 17.32 6.92
C ALA A 113 14.46 16.59 5.61
N GLN A 114 14.53 15.25 5.60
CA GLN A 114 14.13 14.44 4.46
C GLN A 114 12.64 14.58 4.16
N ALA A 115 11.77 14.46 5.16
CA ALA A 115 10.34 14.62 5.00
C ALA A 115 9.99 15.99 4.38
N LYS A 116 10.64 17.06 4.86
CA LYS A 116 10.48 18.42 4.28
C LYS A 116 10.89 18.44 2.80
N LYS A 117 12.04 17.84 2.45
CA LYS A 117 12.48 17.76 1.05
C LYS A 117 11.43 17.05 0.18
N ILE A 118 10.90 15.90 0.64
CA ILE A 118 9.85 15.15 -0.07
C ILE A 118 8.62 16.04 -0.26
N THR A 119 8.15 16.69 0.78
CA THR A 119 6.97 17.56 0.73
C THR A 119 7.16 18.74 -0.27
N GLU A 120 8.33 19.36 -0.28
CA GLU A 120 8.65 20.44 -1.22
C GLU A 120 8.65 19.95 -2.67
N GLY A 121 9.20 18.76 -2.93
CA GLY A 121 9.13 18.10 -4.23
C GLY A 121 7.70 17.83 -4.67
N CYS A 122 6.91 17.19 -3.82
CA CYS A 122 5.49 16.90 -4.10
C CYS A 122 4.70 18.19 -4.37
N LYS A 123 4.87 19.23 -3.57
CA LYS A 123 4.22 20.55 -3.81
C LYS A 123 4.61 21.15 -5.16
N LYS A 124 5.88 21.04 -5.53
CA LYS A 124 6.40 21.59 -6.79
C LYS A 124 5.85 20.86 -8.02
N HIS A 125 5.81 19.53 -7.98
CA HIS A 125 5.50 18.71 -9.16
C HIS A 125 4.02 18.34 -9.26
N SER A 126 3.34 18.09 -8.12
CA SER A 126 1.92 17.69 -8.09
C SER A 126 0.95 18.83 -7.73
N GLY A 127 1.44 19.90 -7.07
CA GLY A 127 0.70 21.13 -6.85
C GLY A 127 -0.71 20.94 -6.27
N GLU A 128 -1.72 21.43 -7.00
CA GLU A 128 -3.13 21.38 -6.58
C GLU A 128 -3.69 19.96 -6.43
N LEU A 129 -3.13 18.98 -7.17
CA LEU A 129 -3.59 17.59 -7.11
C LEU A 129 -3.54 17.01 -5.70
N LEU A 130 -2.53 17.38 -4.90
CA LEU A 130 -2.33 16.90 -3.54
C LEU A 130 -3.52 17.14 -2.61
N ALA A 131 -4.30 18.22 -2.85
CA ALA A 131 -5.50 18.52 -2.07
C ALA A 131 -6.75 17.71 -2.51
N HIS A 132 -6.63 16.91 -3.58
CA HIS A 132 -7.76 16.25 -4.24
C HIS A 132 -7.55 14.76 -4.50
N VAL A 133 -6.48 14.15 -3.96
CA VAL A 133 -6.19 12.71 -4.16
C VAL A 133 -6.91 11.78 -3.19
N GLY A 134 -7.59 12.32 -2.17
CA GLY A 134 -8.25 11.53 -1.13
C GLY A 134 -9.32 10.57 -1.67
N THR A 135 -9.61 9.56 -0.87
CA THR A 135 -10.49 8.43 -1.20
C THR A 135 -11.91 8.87 -1.60
N GLU A 136 -12.45 9.96 -1.02
CA GLU A 136 -13.76 10.49 -1.42
C GLU A 136 -13.78 10.90 -2.90
N SER A 137 -12.73 11.57 -3.38
CA SER A 137 -12.63 11.98 -4.77
C SER A 137 -12.46 10.79 -5.71
N ALA A 138 -11.64 9.80 -5.32
CA ALA A 138 -11.46 8.57 -6.08
C ALA A 138 -12.76 7.74 -6.18
N ALA A 139 -13.57 7.70 -5.12
CA ALA A 139 -14.87 7.03 -5.14
C ALA A 139 -15.87 7.72 -6.09
N ARG A 140 -15.80 9.05 -6.20
CA ARG A 140 -16.60 9.81 -7.20
C ARG A 140 -16.12 9.54 -8.63
N ASP A 141 -14.81 9.39 -8.85
CA ASP A 141 -14.28 8.94 -10.14
C ASP A 141 -14.84 7.57 -10.51
N MET A 142 -14.87 6.63 -9.57
CA MET A 142 -15.44 5.29 -9.82
C MET A 142 -16.89 5.36 -10.30
N ASP A 143 -17.72 6.28 -9.78
CA ASP A 143 -19.10 6.44 -10.27
C ASP A 143 -19.15 6.99 -11.69
N VAL A 144 -18.25 7.89 -12.06
CA VAL A 144 -18.10 8.34 -13.46
C VAL A 144 -17.70 7.18 -14.35
N LEU A 145 -16.68 6.38 -13.97
CA LEU A 145 -16.22 5.23 -14.75
C LEU A 145 -17.32 4.18 -14.90
N ARG A 146 -18.07 3.88 -13.82
CA ARG A 146 -19.23 2.97 -13.86
C ARG A 146 -20.26 3.44 -14.89
N GLY A 147 -20.58 4.73 -14.89
CA GLY A 147 -21.52 5.31 -15.86
C GLY A 147 -21.04 5.20 -17.31
N LEU A 148 -19.74 5.38 -17.56
CA LEU A 148 -19.14 5.31 -18.89
C LEU A 148 -19.14 3.89 -19.47
N VAL A 149 -19.00 2.85 -18.63
CA VAL A 149 -19.13 1.46 -19.11
C VAL A 149 -20.59 1.01 -19.27
N GLY A 150 -21.57 1.87 -18.92
CA GLY A 150 -22.99 1.61 -19.09
C GLY A 150 -23.66 0.83 -17.96
N ASP A 151 -22.97 0.59 -16.84
CA ASP A 151 -23.50 -0.17 -15.71
C ASP A 151 -24.39 0.71 -14.82
N GLU A 152 -25.60 0.23 -14.50
CA GLU A 152 -26.50 0.91 -13.56
C GLU A 152 -25.93 0.89 -12.12
N LYS A 153 -25.28 -0.22 -11.75
CA LYS A 153 -24.71 -0.47 -10.42
C LYS A 153 -23.27 -0.92 -10.53
N LEU A 154 -22.45 -0.53 -9.56
CA LEU A 154 -21.05 -0.93 -9.47
C LEU A 154 -20.93 -2.35 -8.90
N ASN A 155 -20.37 -3.29 -9.69
CA ASN A 155 -19.83 -4.52 -9.13
C ASN A 155 -18.34 -4.28 -8.86
N TYR A 156 -17.90 -4.63 -7.66
CA TYR A 156 -16.58 -4.22 -7.19
C TYR A 156 -15.91 -5.27 -6.31
N LEU A 157 -14.64 -5.48 -6.53
CA LEU A 157 -13.75 -6.26 -5.67
C LEU A 157 -12.59 -5.37 -5.23
N GLY A 158 -12.51 -5.11 -3.93
CA GLY A 158 -11.43 -4.33 -3.34
C GLY A 158 -10.65 -5.12 -2.32
N PHE A 159 -9.33 -5.04 -2.40
CA PHE A 159 -8.40 -5.64 -1.45
C PHE A 159 -7.74 -4.55 -0.60
N SER A 160 -7.50 -4.81 0.70
CA SER A 160 -6.77 -3.89 1.56
C SER A 160 -7.35 -2.46 1.51
N TYR A 161 -6.58 -1.44 1.14
CA TYR A 161 -7.09 -0.07 0.89
C TYR A 161 -8.28 -0.04 -0.08
N GLY A 162 -8.36 -0.95 -1.04
CA GLY A 162 -9.52 -1.07 -1.93
C GLY A 162 -10.82 -1.29 -1.18
N THR A 163 -10.79 -1.82 0.03
CA THR A 163 -11.97 -1.95 0.90
C THR A 163 -12.42 -0.60 1.46
N SER A 164 -11.48 0.30 1.77
CA SER A 164 -11.77 1.69 2.14
C SER A 164 -12.40 2.45 0.97
N LEU A 165 -11.86 2.28 -0.24
CA LEU A 165 -12.39 2.89 -1.46
C LEU A 165 -13.80 2.39 -1.78
N GLY A 166 -14.04 1.07 -1.71
CA GLY A 166 -15.36 0.47 -1.90
C GLY A 166 -16.37 0.87 -0.82
N GLY A 167 -15.92 0.96 0.44
CA GLY A 167 -16.73 1.44 1.56
C GLY A 167 -17.14 2.89 1.40
N MET A 168 -16.21 3.76 1.00
CA MET A 168 -16.49 5.18 0.68
C MET A 168 -17.49 5.30 -0.48
N TYR A 169 -17.31 4.49 -1.54
CA TYR A 169 -18.26 4.46 -2.65
C TYR A 169 -19.67 4.07 -2.16
N ALA A 170 -19.76 3.02 -1.34
CA ALA A 170 -21.05 2.56 -0.83
C ALA A 170 -21.73 3.58 0.08
N ASP A 171 -20.97 4.37 0.83
CA ASP A 171 -21.50 5.45 1.67
C ASP A 171 -21.98 6.64 0.84
N LEU A 172 -21.24 7.02 -0.21
CA LEU A 172 -21.61 8.12 -1.11
C LEU A 172 -22.75 7.77 -2.07
N PHE A 173 -22.76 6.54 -2.57
CA PHE A 173 -23.67 6.08 -3.62
C PHE A 173 -24.39 4.75 -3.27
N PRO A 174 -25.08 4.66 -2.11
CA PRO A 174 -25.61 3.38 -1.63
C PRO A 174 -26.56 2.70 -2.61
N LYS A 175 -27.35 3.48 -3.37
CA LYS A 175 -28.28 2.93 -4.38
C LYS A 175 -27.58 2.44 -5.65
N LYS A 176 -26.30 2.78 -5.85
CA LYS A 176 -25.47 2.36 -6.99
C LYS A 176 -24.60 1.15 -6.69
N VAL A 177 -24.67 0.60 -5.48
CA VAL A 177 -23.97 -0.64 -5.12
C VAL A 177 -24.62 -1.83 -5.79
N GLY A 178 -23.84 -2.60 -6.54
CA GLY A 178 -24.19 -3.89 -7.13
C GLY A 178 -23.68 -5.05 -6.28
N ARG A 179 -22.92 -5.97 -6.87
CA ARG A 179 -22.19 -7.02 -6.14
C ARG A 179 -20.87 -6.45 -5.67
N MET A 180 -20.68 -6.40 -4.37
CA MET A 180 -19.47 -5.81 -3.77
C MET A 180 -18.84 -6.77 -2.79
N VAL A 181 -17.53 -7.00 -2.96
CA VAL A 181 -16.69 -7.79 -2.06
C VAL A 181 -15.53 -6.92 -1.60
N LEU A 182 -15.35 -6.84 -0.29
CA LEU A 182 -14.29 -6.09 0.38
C LEU A 182 -13.45 -7.11 1.17
N ASP A 183 -12.27 -7.44 0.64
CA ASP A 183 -11.39 -8.49 1.15
C ASP A 183 -10.17 -7.89 1.86
N SER A 184 -9.76 -8.46 2.98
CA SER A 184 -8.74 -7.88 3.88
C SER A 184 -9.15 -6.48 4.35
N ALA A 185 -10.32 -6.40 4.99
CA ALA A 185 -11.00 -5.15 5.29
C ALA A 185 -10.22 -4.25 6.26
N VAL A 186 -10.01 -3.00 5.86
CA VAL A 186 -9.36 -1.97 6.67
C VAL A 186 -10.38 -1.27 7.57
N ASP A 187 -10.07 -1.12 8.87
CA ASP A 187 -10.86 -0.29 9.79
C ASP A 187 -10.55 1.20 9.57
N THR A 188 -11.37 1.85 8.77
CA THR A 188 -11.24 3.27 8.44
C THR A 188 -11.64 4.21 9.58
N GLY A 189 -12.18 3.69 10.68
CA GLY A 189 -12.48 4.45 11.90
C GLY A 189 -11.26 4.64 12.81
N MET A 190 -10.18 3.90 12.58
CA MET A 190 -8.96 4.03 13.38
C MET A 190 -8.28 5.39 13.19
N ARG A 191 -7.73 5.92 14.26
CA ARG A 191 -6.84 7.08 14.22
C ARG A 191 -5.48 6.70 13.64
N ASP A 192 -4.78 7.65 13.04
CA ASP A 192 -3.55 7.39 12.30
C ASP A 192 -2.46 6.67 13.12
N SER A 193 -2.20 7.13 14.35
CA SER A 193 -1.21 6.51 15.23
C SER A 193 -1.57 5.05 15.61
N ARG A 194 -2.86 4.76 15.80
CA ARG A 194 -3.33 3.42 16.09
C ARG A 194 -3.24 2.53 14.85
N ARG A 195 -3.63 3.04 13.68
CA ARG A 195 -3.51 2.33 12.40
C ARG A 195 -2.07 1.90 12.15
N ALA A 196 -1.11 2.82 12.31
CA ALA A 196 0.31 2.50 12.17
C ALA A 196 0.77 1.44 13.19
N TYR A 197 0.31 1.52 14.43
CA TYR A 197 0.63 0.52 15.46
C TYR A 197 0.07 -0.87 15.11
N GLU A 198 -1.20 -0.96 14.71
CA GLU A 198 -1.85 -2.25 14.38
C GLU A 198 -1.19 -2.89 13.14
N GLN A 199 -0.72 -2.09 12.18
CA GLN A 199 0.00 -2.57 10.99
C GLN A 199 1.35 -3.23 11.39
N GLU A 200 2.15 -2.58 12.23
CA GLU A 200 3.43 -3.15 12.68
C GLU A 200 3.23 -4.41 13.53
N LEU A 201 2.17 -4.43 14.36
CA LEU A 201 1.79 -5.61 15.14
C LEU A 201 1.31 -6.75 14.23
N GLY A 202 0.58 -6.44 13.16
CA GLY A 202 0.16 -7.41 12.14
C GLY A 202 1.37 -8.08 11.47
N PHE A 203 2.36 -7.28 11.05
CA PHE A 203 3.62 -7.83 10.51
C PHE A 203 4.38 -8.71 11.52
N GLU A 204 4.42 -8.33 12.79
CA GLU A 204 5.03 -9.17 13.83
C GLU A 204 4.34 -10.54 13.94
N HIS A 205 3.01 -10.56 13.98
CA HIS A 205 2.24 -11.81 14.04
C HIS A 205 2.38 -12.66 12.77
N ALA A 206 2.40 -12.03 11.60
CA ALA A 206 2.65 -12.73 10.34
C ALA A 206 4.05 -13.34 10.30
N PHE A 207 5.05 -12.61 10.81
CA PHE A 207 6.42 -13.12 10.93
C PHE A 207 6.51 -14.31 11.93
N GLU A 208 5.80 -14.26 13.04
CA GLU A 208 5.73 -15.39 13.99
C GLU A 208 5.19 -16.65 13.32
N ARG A 209 4.15 -16.53 12.48
CA ARG A 209 3.63 -17.66 11.70
C ARG A 209 4.60 -18.16 10.67
N TYR A 210 5.25 -17.28 9.93
CA TYR A 210 6.33 -17.63 9.02
C TYR A 210 7.46 -18.37 9.76
N ALA A 211 7.92 -17.83 10.90
CA ALA A 211 8.97 -18.44 11.71
C ALA A 211 8.58 -19.85 12.20
N GLN A 212 7.31 -20.04 12.62
CA GLN A 212 6.79 -21.36 13.00
C GLN A 212 6.81 -22.33 11.80
N HIS A 213 6.39 -21.87 10.63
CA HIS A 213 6.46 -22.67 9.39
C HIS A 213 7.89 -23.05 9.07
N CYS A 214 8.79 -22.07 9.00
CA CYS A 214 10.21 -22.23 8.71
C CYS A 214 10.86 -23.27 9.66
N VAL A 215 10.63 -23.15 10.96
CA VAL A 215 11.15 -24.08 11.97
C VAL A 215 10.63 -25.51 11.74
N ASN A 216 9.38 -25.67 11.38
CA ASN A 216 8.75 -26.96 11.13
C ASN A 216 9.34 -27.68 9.91
N THR A 217 9.98 -26.97 8.96
CA THR A 217 10.71 -27.60 7.83
C THR A 217 11.98 -28.33 8.27
N GLY A 218 12.48 -28.04 9.47
CA GLY A 218 13.74 -28.62 10.01
C GLY A 218 15.01 -27.98 9.45
N SER A 219 14.93 -27.02 8.52
CA SER A 219 16.06 -26.36 7.87
C SER A 219 15.99 -24.82 7.89
N CYS A 220 15.30 -24.26 8.87
CA CYS A 220 15.09 -22.81 8.98
C CYS A 220 16.42 -22.04 9.12
N PRO A 221 16.74 -21.11 8.21
CA PRO A 221 17.98 -20.34 8.27
C PRO A 221 18.07 -19.39 9.47
N LEU A 222 16.93 -19.11 10.11
CA LEU A 222 16.85 -18.22 11.26
C LEU A 222 17.01 -18.94 12.59
N GLY A 223 16.97 -20.28 12.64
CA GLY A 223 17.18 -21.06 13.85
C GLY A 223 16.15 -22.17 14.07
N SER A 224 16.22 -22.85 15.22
CA SER A 224 15.45 -24.06 15.52
C SER A 224 14.20 -23.82 16.39
N SER A 225 13.87 -22.56 16.69
CA SER A 225 12.64 -22.16 17.41
C SER A 225 12.17 -20.79 16.94
N VAL A 226 10.90 -20.48 17.17
CA VAL A 226 10.32 -19.16 16.84
C VAL A 226 11.09 -18.03 17.53
N ASP A 227 11.42 -18.19 18.79
CA ASP A 227 12.20 -17.19 19.55
C ASP A 227 13.60 -17.01 18.99
N ALA A 228 14.27 -18.10 18.57
CA ALA A 228 15.57 -18.04 17.91
C ALA A 228 15.46 -17.31 16.55
N ALA A 229 14.41 -17.59 15.78
CA ALA A 229 14.15 -16.91 14.50
C ALA A 229 13.89 -15.41 14.69
N LYS A 230 13.05 -15.03 15.64
CA LYS A 230 12.81 -13.62 15.99
C LYS A 230 14.09 -12.91 16.41
N LYS A 231 14.88 -13.52 17.28
CA LYS A 231 16.17 -12.98 17.73
C LYS A 231 17.16 -12.83 16.57
N LYS A 232 17.23 -13.83 15.68
CA LYS A 232 18.12 -13.79 14.52
C LYS A 232 17.68 -12.71 13.52
N MET A 233 16.38 -12.63 13.21
CA MET A 233 15.86 -11.59 12.33
C MET A 233 16.14 -10.19 12.87
N ARG A 234 15.88 -9.97 14.15
CA ARG A 234 16.23 -8.70 14.81
C ARG A 234 17.70 -8.36 14.68
N ALA A 235 18.59 -9.35 14.88
CA ALA A 235 20.03 -9.14 14.72
C ALA A 235 20.42 -8.78 13.28
N LEU A 236 19.78 -9.36 12.27
CA LEU A 236 19.99 -9.01 10.86
C LEU A 236 19.54 -7.57 10.56
N LEU A 237 18.39 -7.15 11.08
CA LEU A 237 17.88 -5.78 10.94
C LEU A 237 18.79 -4.76 11.65
N ASP A 238 19.30 -5.08 12.85
CA ASP A 238 20.23 -4.24 13.57
C ASP A 238 21.61 -4.17 12.88
N GLN A 239 22.04 -5.28 12.26
CA GLN A 239 23.24 -5.28 11.41
C GLN A 239 23.03 -4.41 10.18
N ALA A 240 21.93 -4.59 9.44
CA ALA A 240 21.60 -3.81 8.26
C ALA A 240 21.56 -2.30 8.56
N PHE A 241 21.08 -1.92 9.75
CA PHE A 241 21.07 -0.54 10.19
C PHE A 241 22.49 0.02 10.45
N LYS A 242 23.34 -0.73 11.16
CA LYS A 242 24.69 -0.29 11.53
C LYS A 242 25.66 -0.37 10.36
N LYS A 243 25.55 -1.42 9.56
CA LYS A 243 26.40 -1.72 8.41
C LYS A 243 25.55 -2.47 7.39
N PRO A 244 24.90 -1.75 6.45
CA PRO A 244 24.07 -2.37 5.41
C PRO A 244 24.83 -3.45 4.64
N PHE A 245 24.13 -4.53 4.29
CA PHE A 245 24.71 -5.63 3.55
C PHE A 245 25.11 -5.20 2.14
N PRO A 246 26.23 -5.68 1.61
CA PRO A 246 26.56 -5.49 0.21
C PRO A 246 25.52 -6.17 -0.67
N THR A 247 25.41 -5.71 -1.92
CA THR A 247 24.55 -6.30 -2.94
C THR A 247 25.34 -6.39 -4.26
N SER A 248 24.79 -7.05 -5.26
CA SER A 248 25.36 -7.14 -6.60
C SER A 248 25.49 -5.77 -7.26
N ASN A 249 24.62 -4.82 -6.90
CA ASN A 249 24.71 -3.42 -7.31
C ASN A 249 25.63 -2.63 -6.35
N PRO A 250 26.84 -2.21 -6.78
CA PRO A 250 27.78 -1.50 -5.91
C PRO A 250 27.24 -0.15 -5.39
N ASN A 251 26.22 0.41 -6.06
CA ASN A 251 25.60 1.69 -5.70
C ASN A 251 24.40 1.53 -4.77
N ARG A 252 23.97 0.30 -4.46
CA ARG A 252 22.84 0.02 -3.58
C ARG A 252 23.24 -1.00 -2.52
N LYS A 253 22.79 -0.79 -1.30
CA LYS A 253 23.04 -1.72 -0.18
C LYS A 253 21.70 -2.12 0.41
N LEU A 254 21.62 -3.33 0.93
CA LEU A 254 20.44 -3.77 1.66
C LEU A 254 20.45 -3.13 3.06
N THR A 255 19.74 -2.02 3.19
CA THR A 255 19.52 -1.28 4.45
C THR A 255 18.47 -1.96 5.31
N ARG A 256 18.31 -1.53 6.57
CA ARG A 256 17.24 -2.03 7.43
C ARG A 256 15.85 -1.77 6.82
N SER A 257 15.61 -0.57 6.31
CA SER A 257 14.33 -0.21 5.68
C SER A 257 14.00 -1.13 4.51
N LEU A 258 14.97 -1.39 3.63
CA LEU A 258 14.80 -2.32 2.52
C LEU A 258 14.54 -3.75 3.00
N LEU A 259 15.38 -4.27 3.90
CA LEU A 259 15.21 -5.64 4.41
C LEU A 259 13.86 -5.82 5.11
N THR A 260 13.41 -4.83 5.90
CA THR A 260 12.09 -4.87 6.54
C THR A 260 10.97 -4.89 5.51
N GLY A 261 11.04 -4.02 4.50
CA GLY A 261 10.03 -3.94 3.45
C GLY A 261 9.98 -5.22 2.60
N GLU A 262 11.13 -5.72 2.17
CA GLU A 262 11.23 -6.95 1.38
C GLU A 262 10.68 -8.16 2.14
N VAL A 263 11.12 -8.38 3.37
CA VAL A 263 10.56 -9.46 4.20
C VAL A 263 9.06 -9.30 4.38
N GLY A 264 8.59 -8.06 4.63
CA GLY A 264 7.16 -7.75 4.75
C GLY A 264 6.34 -8.19 3.55
N GLN A 265 6.86 -8.01 2.31
CA GLN A 265 6.15 -8.45 1.10
C GLN A 265 5.90 -9.96 1.07
N TYR A 266 6.86 -10.78 1.53
CA TYR A 266 6.70 -12.23 1.61
C TYR A 266 5.72 -12.68 2.69
N LEU A 267 5.42 -11.83 3.68
CA LEU A 267 4.50 -12.19 4.76
C LEU A 267 3.02 -12.15 4.34
N TYR A 268 2.69 -11.48 3.23
CA TYR A 268 1.32 -11.42 2.71
C TYR A 268 0.82 -12.73 2.11
N VAL A 269 1.72 -13.63 1.66
CA VAL A 269 1.34 -14.84 0.90
C VAL A 269 2.16 -16.04 1.35
N ASP A 270 1.54 -17.01 2.02
CA ASP A 270 2.21 -18.23 2.53
C ASP A 270 2.97 -19.00 1.42
N ALA A 271 2.44 -18.99 0.19
CA ALA A 271 3.09 -19.65 -0.95
C ALA A 271 4.46 -19.07 -1.31
N SER A 272 4.79 -17.86 -0.87
CA SER A 272 6.08 -17.20 -1.10
C SER A 272 7.11 -17.47 0.01
N TRP A 273 6.75 -18.15 1.10
CA TRP A 273 7.65 -18.42 2.21
C TRP A 273 8.87 -19.29 1.86
N PRO A 274 8.78 -20.30 0.97
CA PRO A 274 9.98 -21.02 0.53
C PRO A 274 11.04 -20.13 -0.12
N ASP A 275 10.61 -19.14 -0.91
CA ASP A 275 11.52 -18.16 -1.53
C ASP A 275 12.17 -17.27 -0.46
N LEU A 276 11.40 -16.89 0.57
CA LEU A 276 11.92 -16.12 1.70
C LEU A 276 12.98 -16.94 2.48
N ASP A 277 12.75 -18.25 2.70
CA ASP A 277 13.72 -19.15 3.32
C ASP A 277 15.04 -19.18 2.54
N GLU A 278 14.97 -19.28 1.20
CA GLU A 278 16.14 -19.27 0.34
C GLU A 278 16.91 -17.95 0.44
N LYS A 279 16.22 -16.83 0.34
CA LYS A 279 16.82 -15.47 0.40
C LYS A 279 17.46 -15.19 1.76
N LEU A 280 16.75 -15.50 2.84
CA LEU A 280 17.30 -15.38 4.19
C LEU A 280 18.47 -16.35 4.43
N GLY A 281 18.40 -17.55 3.85
CA GLY A 281 19.50 -18.54 3.90
C GLY A 281 20.77 -17.99 3.26
N LYS A 282 20.68 -17.36 2.09
CA LYS A 282 21.82 -16.71 1.42
C LYS A 282 22.34 -15.54 2.26
N LEU A 283 21.44 -14.64 2.73
CA LEU A 283 21.82 -13.51 3.57
C LEU A 283 22.60 -13.94 4.83
N VAL A 284 22.12 -15.00 5.50
CA VAL A 284 22.75 -15.50 6.74
C VAL A 284 24.10 -16.16 6.50
N LYS A 285 24.23 -16.93 5.39
CA LYS A 285 25.45 -17.71 5.08
C LYS A 285 26.54 -16.85 4.45
N GLU A 286 26.16 -15.97 3.53
CA GLU A 286 27.09 -15.27 2.65
C GLU A 286 27.31 -13.80 3.11
N ASN A 287 26.48 -13.31 4.03
CA ASN A 287 26.47 -11.89 4.46
C ASN A 287 26.30 -10.94 3.27
N ASP A 288 25.50 -11.35 2.27
CA ASP A 288 25.23 -10.68 1.02
C ASP A 288 23.72 -10.50 0.82
N GLY A 289 23.32 -9.27 0.50
CA GLY A 289 21.91 -8.88 0.34
C GLY A 289 21.38 -8.99 -1.09
N SER A 290 22.19 -9.47 -2.05
CA SER A 290 21.84 -9.50 -3.49
C SER A 290 20.56 -10.26 -3.78
N ALA A 291 20.25 -11.32 -3.02
CA ALA A 291 19.02 -12.07 -3.19
C ALA A 291 17.74 -11.24 -2.96
N PHE A 292 17.84 -10.13 -2.23
CA PHE A 292 16.74 -9.19 -2.00
C PHE A 292 16.67 -8.04 -3.02
N GLU A 293 17.68 -7.89 -3.90
CA GLU A 293 17.62 -6.92 -5.00
C GLU A 293 16.67 -7.37 -6.12
N GLU A 294 16.64 -8.66 -6.41
CA GLU A 294 15.90 -9.23 -7.54
C GLU A 294 14.38 -9.06 -7.41
N SER A 295 13.88 -8.83 -6.19
CA SER A 295 12.45 -8.66 -5.93
C SER A 295 11.90 -7.29 -6.35
N GLY A 296 12.75 -6.27 -6.54
CA GLY A 296 12.32 -4.89 -6.74
C GLY A 296 12.96 -4.11 -7.91
N SER A 297 13.98 -4.65 -8.61
CA SER A 297 14.82 -3.79 -9.45
C SER A 297 14.87 -4.11 -10.95
N ASP A 298 14.46 -5.29 -11.40
CA ASP A 298 14.49 -5.64 -12.83
C ASP A 298 13.16 -5.46 -13.57
N SER A 299 12.05 -5.20 -12.87
CA SER A 299 11.04 -4.38 -13.50
C SER A 299 11.62 -2.97 -13.58
N ALA A 300 12.24 -2.61 -14.72
CA ALA A 300 12.42 -1.21 -15.09
C ALA A 300 11.19 -0.46 -14.59
N PRO A 301 11.34 0.75 -14.00
CA PRO A 301 10.18 1.53 -13.64
C PRO A 301 9.34 1.62 -14.92
N THR A 302 8.40 0.70 -15.06
CA THR A 302 7.31 0.90 -16.00
C THR A 302 6.71 2.22 -15.60
N ALA A 303 6.31 3.06 -16.52
CA ALA A 303 5.89 4.46 -16.36
C ALA A 303 4.82 4.71 -15.25
N SER A 304 4.83 3.97 -14.18
CA SER A 304 3.83 3.96 -13.10
C SER A 304 4.40 3.59 -11.72
N SER A 305 5.68 3.79 -11.44
CA SER A 305 6.26 3.43 -10.14
C SER A 305 6.03 4.47 -9.03
N ASN A 306 5.11 5.42 -9.22
CA ASN A 306 4.78 6.44 -8.21
C ASN A 306 3.94 5.92 -7.02
N GLY A 307 3.83 4.60 -6.86
CA GLY A 307 2.98 3.98 -5.82
C GLY A 307 3.29 4.45 -4.41
N ALA A 308 4.57 4.63 -4.07
CA ALA A 308 4.98 5.10 -2.74
C ALA A 308 4.59 6.57 -2.49
N GLU A 309 4.71 7.42 -3.50
CA GLU A 309 4.32 8.84 -3.43
C GLU A 309 2.80 8.98 -3.31
N ALA A 310 2.07 8.22 -4.13
CA ALA A 310 0.62 8.15 -4.09
C ALA A 310 0.12 7.61 -2.75
N LEU A 311 0.76 6.55 -2.20
CA LEU A 311 0.43 5.99 -0.89
C LEU A 311 0.49 7.07 0.19
N ILE A 312 1.60 7.81 0.26
CA ILE A 312 1.77 8.87 1.25
C ILE A 312 0.73 9.98 1.03
N ALA A 313 0.59 10.49 -0.20
CA ALA A 313 -0.30 11.61 -0.50
C ALA A 313 -1.77 11.27 -0.19
N ILE A 314 -2.23 10.07 -0.54
CA ILE A 314 -3.60 9.61 -0.29
C ILE A 314 -3.83 9.43 1.21
N ASN A 315 -2.92 8.77 1.94
CA ASN A 315 -3.05 8.63 3.39
C ASN A 315 -3.04 9.98 4.09
N CYS A 316 -2.20 10.92 3.68
CA CYS A 316 -2.20 12.29 4.23
C CYS A 316 -3.50 13.05 3.93
N ALA A 317 -4.15 12.80 2.80
CA ALA A 317 -5.43 13.41 2.44
C ALA A 317 -6.61 12.79 3.20
N ASP A 318 -6.49 11.55 3.65
CA ASP A 318 -7.58 10.79 4.25
C ASP A 318 -7.56 10.79 5.79
N TYR A 319 -6.38 10.72 6.44
CA TYR A 319 -6.29 10.53 7.88
C TYR A 319 -5.84 11.77 8.64
N VAL A 320 -6.53 12.02 9.74
CA VAL A 320 -6.17 13.09 10.69
C VAL A 320 -4.96 12.65 11.51
N LEU A 321 -3.93 13.48 11.54
CA LEU A 321 -2.76 13.25 12.38
C LEU A 321 -3.11 13.33 13.87
N ASP A 322 -2.59 12.40 14.64
CA ASP A 322 -2.69 12.40 16.09
C ASP A 322 -1.66 13.34 16.76
N PRO A 323 -1.91 13.75 18.01
CA PRO A 323 -0.89 14.39 18.82
C PRO A 323 0.35 13.51 18.99
N GLN A 324 1.53 14.13 19.10
CA GLN A 324 2.82 13.45 19.30
C GLN A 324 2.81 12.42 20.44
N SER A 325 2.07 12.70 21.51
CA SER A 325 1.97 11.82 22.68
C SER A 325 1.35 10.44 22.34
N GLU A 326 0.39 10.39 21.39
CA GLU A 326 -0.20 9.10 20.99
C GLU A 326 0.79 8.25 20.18
N TYR A 327 1.55 8.86 19.25
CA TYR A 327 2.62 8.13 18.55
C TYR A 327 3.71 7.62 19.52
N ALA A 328 4.12 8.43 20.49
CA ALA A 328 5.09 8.01 21.49
C ALA A 328 4.58 6.82 22.33
N LYS A 329 3.32 6.87 22.77
CA LYS A 329 2.67 5.77 23.50
C LYS A 329 2.65 4.46 22.72
N TYR A 330 2.27 4.49 21.45
CA TYR A 330 2.25 3.30 20.59
C TYR A 330 3.66 2.82 20.24
N SER A 331 4.63 3.72 20.05
CA SER A 331 6.03 3.35 19.84
C SER A 331 6.61 2.60 21.04
N GLU A 332 6.29 3.01 22.27
CA GLU A 332 6.72 2.29 23.48
C GLU A 332 6.05 0.91 23.61
N ARG A 333 4.80 0.77 23.14
CA ARG A 333 4.13 -0.52 23.11
C ARG A 333 4.79 -1.46 22.11
N LEU A 334 5.07 -1.00 20.88
CA LEU A 334 5.71 -1.81 19.84
C LEU A 334 7.07 -2.38 20.24
N LYS A 335 7.85 -1.67 21.03
CA LYS A 335 9.14 -2.20 21.54
C LYS A 335 8.98 -3.53 22.28
N ARG A 336 7.83 -3.75 22.93
CA ARG A 336 7.53 -4.97 23.69
C ARG A 336 6.74 -5.98 22.88
N GLU A 337 5.79 -5.52 22.10
CA GLU A 337 4.76 -6.31 21.46
C GLU A 337 5.14 -6.73 20.03
N ALA A 338 6.02 -5.96 19.37
CA ALA A 338 6.51 -6.23 18.02
C ALA A 338 8.06 -6.03 17.96
N PRO A 339 8.84 -6.91 18.61
CA PRO A 339 10.28 -6.74 18.73
C PRO A 339 11.05 -6.84 17.42
N VAL A 340 10.50 -7.47 16.37
CA VAL A 340 11.12 -7.55 15.06
C VAL A 340 10.74 -6.36 14.19
N PHE A 341 9.45 -6.13 13.96
CA PHE A 341 8.95 -5.09 13.04
C PHE A 341 8.75 -3.73 13.71
N GLY A 342 8.32 -3.69 14.95
CA GLY A 342 8.06 -2.45 15.70
C GLY A 342 9.29 -1.65 16.11
N GLY A 343 10.48 -2.05 15.68
CA GLY A 343 11.76 -1.45 16.12
C GLY A 343 11.96 0.02 15.75
N SER A 344 11.27 0.50 14.70
CA SER A 344 11.29 1.92 14.30
C SER A 344 10.20 2.75 14.98
N GLY A 345 9.27 2.11 15.70
CA GLY A 345 8.10 2.76 16.29
C GLY A 345 7.10 3.21 15.20
N VAL A 346 6.02 3.85 15.64
CA VAL A 346 5.00 4.43 14.75
C VAL A 346 5.30 5.86 14.31
N GLU A 347 6.39 6.42 14.74
CA GLU A 347 6.82 7.77 14.38
C GLU A 347 7.57 7.75 13.05
N THR A 348 6.83 7.58 11.96
CA THR A 348 7.37 7.45 10.61
C THR A 348 7.65 8.80 9.96
N LYS A 349 8.47 8.79 8.88
CA LYS A 349 8.69 9.95 8.02
C LYS A 349 7.38 10.49 7.44
N ASP A 350 6.40 9.62 7.20
CA ASP A 350 5.12 9.96 6.56
C ASP A 350 4.33 10.94 7.40
N ARG A 351 4.33 10.80 8.73
CA ARG A 351 3.73 11.78 9.64
C ARG A 351 4.30 13.18 9.44
N TYR A 352 5.62 13.30 9.27
CA TYR A 352 6.25 14.61 9.04
C TYR A 352 5.93 15.17 7.67
N ILE A 353 5.81 14.29 6.64
CA ILE A 353 5.36 14.68 5.30
C ILE A 353 3.92 15.19 5.36
N CYS A 354 3.02 14.42 5.99
CA CYS A 354 1.62 14.80 6.11
C CYS A 354 1.43 16.13 6.83
N ALA A 355 2.22 16.39 7.89
CA ALA A 355 2.14 17.65 8.63
C ALA A 355 2.45 18.90 7.80
N GLU A 356 3.22 18.74 6.72
CA GLU A 356 3.65 19.83 5.85
C GLU A 356 2.84 19.92 4.54
N LEU A 357 1.99 18.94 4.21
CA LEU A 357 1.16 18.98 3.01
C LEU A 357 0.01 20.00 3.13
N PRO A 358 -0.48 20.54 1.99
CA PRO A 358 -1.42 21.67 2.02
C PRO A 358 -2.84 21.30 2.43
N HIS A 359 -3.18 20.01 2.50
CA HIS A 359 -4.51 19.53 2.86
C HIS A 359 -4.45 18.67 4.11
N HIS A 360 -5.31 19.01 5.08
CA HIS A 360 -5.49 18.24 6.29
C HIS A 360 -6.97 17.89 6.42
N PRO A 361 -7.33 16.59 6.45
CA PRO A 361 -8.70 16.19 6.65
C PRO A 361 -9.18 16.61 8.04
N LYS A 362 -10.48 16.92 8.17
CA LYS A 362 -11.10 17.30 9.45
C LYS A 362 -11.51 16.09 10.29
N SER A 363 -11.67 14.94 9.65
CA SER A 363 -12.04 13.66 10.27
C SER A 363 -11.45 12.51 9.45
N ASN A 364 -11.27 11.36 10.07
CA ASN A 364 -10.95 10.13 9.36
C ASN A 364 -12.07 9.77 8.37
N PRO A 365 -11.78 8.97 7.32
CA PRO A 365 -12.75 8.65 6.27
C PRO A 365 -13.95 7.84 6.75
N GLY A 366 -13.81 7.03 7.79
CA GLY A 366 -14.85 6.14 8.32
C GLY A 366 -15.25 6.44 9.77
N PRO A 367 -16.08 5.60 10.39
CA PRO A 367 -16.66 4.38 9.82
C PRO A 367 -17.76 4.64 8.78
N TYR A 368 -17.75 3.86 7.70
CA TYR A 368 -18.80 3.93 6.67
C TYR A 368 -20.07 3.27 7.15
N ARG A 369 -21.22 3.78 6.73
CA ARG A 369 -22.54 3.26 7.11
C ARG A 369 -23.29 2.64 5.95
N ALA A 370 -23.01 3.08 4.71
CA ALA A 370 -23.61 2.61 3.46
C ALA A 370 -25.14 2.38 3.55
N LYS A 371 -25.85 3.28 4.24
CA LYS A 371 -27.27 3.10 4.57
C LYS A 371 -28.14 3.00 3.33
N GLY A 372 -28.82 1.86 3.17
CA GLY A 372 -29.69 1.59 2.01
C GLY A 372 -28.95 1.00 0.80
N SER A 373 -27.70 0.59 0.94
CA SER A 373 -26.98 -0.18 -0.08
C SER A 373 -27.53 -1.61 -0.23
N ALA A 374 -27.21 -2.26 -1.34
CA ALA A 374 -27.30 -3.71 -1.46
C ALA A 374 -26.36 -4.38 -0.44
N PRO A 375 -26.57 -5.67 -0.10
CA PRO A 375 -25.65 -6.42 0.77
C PRO A 375 -24.22 -6.40 0.22
N ILE A 376 -23.26 -6.20 1.12
CA ILE A 376 -21.81 -6.16 0.82
C ILE A 376 -21.17 -7.34 1.55
N VAL A 377 -20.34 -8.12 0.87
CA VAL A 377 -19.51 -9.16 1.49
C VAL A 377 -18.23 -8.50 2.00
N VAL A 378 -17.95 -8.66 3.29
CA VAL A 378 -16.73 -8.17 3.94
C VAL A 378 -15.97 -9.37 4.49
N ILE A 379 -14.72 -9.50 4.10
CA ILE A 379 -13.83 -10.59 4.50
C ILE A 379 -12.73 -10.00 5.38
N GLY A 380 -12.63 -10.49 6.61
CA GLY A 380 -11.51 -10.25 7.50
C GLY A 380 -10.57 -11.45 7.47
N VAL A 381 -9.30 -11.22 7.25
CA VAL A 381 -8.28 -12.27 7.24
C VAL A 381 -7.61 -12.33 8.62
N ARG A 382 -7.54 -13.55 9.21
CA ARG A 382 -6.73 -13.74 10.41
C ARG A 382 -5.25 -13.66 10.03
N HIS A 383 -4.47 -12.97 10.83
CA HIS A 383 -3.03 -12.86 10.64
C HIS A 383 -2.64 -12.14 9.33
N ASP A 384 -3.50 -11.28 8.85
CA ASP A 384 -3.17 -10.31 7.81
C ASP A 384 -2.14 -9.32 8.37
N PRO A 385 -0.99 -9.12 7.72
CA PRO A 385 0.00 -8.16 8.19
C PRO A 385 -0.43 -6.71 8.05
#